data_bdbe2e2a6cb93a65faf0aed7e18e76dc
#
_entry.id   bdbe2e2a6cb93a65faf0aed7e18e76dc
#
_cell.length_a   1.000
_cell.length_b   1.000
_cell.length_c   1.000
_cell.angle_alpha   90.00
_cell.angle_beta   90.00
_cell.angle_gamma   90.00
#
_symmetry.space_group_name_H-M   'P 1'
#
loop_
_entity.id
_entity.type
_entity.pdbx_description
1 polymer ?
#
loop_
_entity_poly.entity_id
_entity_poly.type
_entity_poly.pdbx_seq_one_letter_code
_entity_poly.pdbx_strand_id
1 'polypeptide(L)'
;PRSTRKESSAASDVYKRQAVATPEKKLENKPQNKVVVEEKPKLNGNSDNIRQVKKVFAEPIAKDDIDPVETNEWIDSLNSVIENDGSSRASYLLNKVINQAYKSGLVLPDTRTTPYINTIPPEAQEKSPGDQNIEKKIRAYIRWNAAAMVVKANKKSSELGGHIGTFASAATLYDVGMNHFWRAKNNKFGGDLIYFQGHSAPGMYARAFLEGRLTSKQLDGFRQEVDAGGLSSYPHPWLMPKFWQFPTVSMGLGPIMAIYQARFLKYLINRGLVKDEGRKSRVFLGDGEMDETESLGAIGLAAREKLDNLIFVVNCNLQRLDGPVRGNSKIIQEL
;
A
#
# COMPACT_ATOMS: atom_id res chain seq x y z
N PRO A 1 27.24 32.91 26.89
CA PRO A 1 27.63 32.69 25.53
C PRO A 1 26.54 31.84 24.82
N ARG A 2 25.84 32.46 23.87
CA ARG A 2 24.77 31.83 23.10
C ARG A 2 25.43 30.99 22.01
N SER A 3 25.24 29.70 22.04
CA SER A 3 25.59 28.80 20.94
C SER A 3 24.41 28.82 19.95
N THR A 4 24.59 29.42 18.81
CA THR A 4 23.68 29.34 17.66
C THR A 4 23.83 27.96 17.02
N ARG A 5 22.86 27.08 17.23
CA ARG A 5 22.73 25.86 16.43
C ARG A 5 22.36 26.24 15.00
N LYS A 6 23.23 25.98 14.05
CA LYS A 6 22.89 25.93 12.63
C LYS A 6 22.03 24.68 12.42
N GLU A 7 20.75 24.86 12.15
CA GLU A 7 19.86 23.78 11.71
C GLU A 7 20.32 23.25 10.35
N SER A 8 20.29 21.96 10.18
CA SER A 8 20.80 21.29 9.00
C SER A 8 19.94 21.62 7.78
N SER A 9 20.51 22.34 6.84
CA SER A 9 19.93 22.71 5.54
C SER A 9 19.82 21.53 4.54
N ALA A 10 20.17 20.32 4.96
CA ALA A 10 20.24 19.16 4.08
C ALA A 10 18.87 18.75 3.48
N ALA A 11 17.78 18.87 4.25
CA ALA A 11 16.45 18.50 3.75
C ALA A 11 15.90 19.50 2.72
N SER A 12 16.25 20.79 2.84
CA SER A 12 15.79 21.84 1.90
C SER A 12 16.52 21.78 0.56
N ASP A 13 17.77 21.33 0.56
CA ASP A 13 18.58 21.23 -0.67
C ASP A 13 18.21 20.06 -1.57
N VAL A 14 17.68 18.96 -1.01
CA VAL A 14 17.17 17.83 -1.80
C VAL A 14 15.92 18.25 -2.58
N TYR A 15 15.03 19.02 -1.97
CA TYR A 15 13.83 19.53 -2.65
C TYR A 15 14.13 20.54 -3.75
N LYS A 16 15.14 21.39 -3.57
CA LYS A 16 15.54 22.36 -4.59
C LYS A 16 16.20 21.73 -5.82
N ARG A 17 16.86 20.59 -5.67
CA ARG A 17 17.46 19.85 -6.81
C ARG A 17 16.47 19.09 -7.68
N GLN A 18 15.30 18.75 -7.19
CA GLN A 18 14.25 18.11 -7.99
C GLN A 18 13.46 19.07 -8.86
N ALA A 19 13.48 20.38 -8.56
CA ALA A 19 12.75 21.41 -9.32
C ALA A 19 13.52 21.98 -10.53
N VAL A 20 14.78 21.60 -10.77
CA VAL A 20 15.66 22.25 -11.76
C VAL A 20 16.11 21.33 -12.91
N ALA A 21 15.61 20.12 -13.02
CA ALA A 21 16.03 19.21 -14.08
C ALA A 21 14.89 18.84 -15.04
N THR A 22 14.47 19.78 -15.88
CA THR A 22 13.79 19.47 -17.15
C THR A 22 14.50 20.20 -18.28
N PRO A 23 15.32 19.53 -19.11
CA PRO A 23 15.77 20.12 -20.37
C PRO A 23 14.66 19.98 -21.40
N GLU A 24 14.20 21.10 -21.94
CA GLU A 24 13.38 21.13 -23.16
C GLU A 24 14.09 20.42 -24.31
N LYS A 25 13.61 19.25 -24.71
CA LYS A 25 13.97 18.64 -25.98
C LYS A 25 12.95 19.06 -27.04
N LYS A 26 13.43 19.81 -28.03
CA LYS A 26 12.73 20.09 -29.27
C LYS A 26 12.22 18.80 -29.90
N LEU A 27 10.92 18.74 -30.14
CA LEU A 27 10.26 17.70 -30.93
C LEU A 27 10.58 17.90 -32.41
N GLU A 28 11.40 17.02 -32.97
CA GLU A 28 11.50 16.82 -34.41
C GLU A 28 10.35 15.90 -34.89
N ASN A 29 9.63 16.39 -35.89
CA ASN A 29 8.55 15.70 -36.56
C ASN A 29 9.01 14.40 -37.22
N LYS A 30 8.38 13.28 -36.90
CA LYS A 30 8.38 12.06 -37.72
C LYS A 30 6.94 11.63 -38.06
N PRO A 31 6.73 11.00 -39.24
CA PRO A 31 5.46 11.01 -39.95
C PRO A 31 4.40 10.08 -39.34
N GLN A 32 3.15 10.54 -39.53
CA GLN A 32 1.93 9.84 -39.14
C GLN A 32 1.78 8.49 -39.83
N ASN A 33 1.70 7.40 -39.11
CA ASN A 33 1.20 6.14 -39.62
C ASN A 33 -0.33 6.12 -39.50
N LYS A 34 -0.98 5.88 -40.63
CA LYS A 34 -2.43 5.75 -40.78
C LYS A 34 -2.96 4.58 -39.95
N VAL A 35 -3.94 4.89 -39.10
CA VAL A 35 -4.75 3.90 -38.39
C VAL A 35 -5.73 3.31 -39.41
N VAL A 36 -5.61 2.04 -39.68
CA VAL A 36 -6.64 1.25 -40.42
C VAL A 36 -7.66 0.80 -39.37
N VAL A 37 -8.90 1.29 -39.54
CA VAL A 37 -10.05 0.87 -38.75
C VAL A 37 -10.58 -0.41 -39.34
N GLU A 38 -10.42 -1.54 -38.68
CA GLU A 38 -11.13 -2.78 -39.04
C GLU A 38 -12.47 -2.87 -38.32
N GLU A 39 -13.51 -3.16 -39.11
CA GLU A 39 -14.90 -3.29 -38.67
C GLU A 39 -15.12 -4.51 -37.77
N LYS A 40 -15.99 -4.36 -36.78
CA LYS A 40 -16.39 -5.43 -35.84
C LYS A 40 -17.27 -6.46 -36.54
N PRO A 41 -17.02 -7.78 -36.38
CA PRO A 41 -17.98 -8.80 -36.82
C PRO A 41 -19.12 -8.93 -35.80
N LYS A 42 -20.34 -9.09 -36.35
CA LYS A 42 -21.59 -9.32 -35.62
C LYS A 42 -21.60 -10.69 -34.95
N LEU A 43 -22.00 -10.73 -33.67
CA LEU A 43 -22.26 -11.96 -32.93
C LEU A 43 -23.52 -12.67 -33.48
N ASN A 44 -23.33 -13.88 -33.99
CA ASN A 44 -24.40 -14.88 -34.09
C ASN A 44 -24.06 -16.01 -33.10
N GLY A 45 -25.05 -16.33 -32.25
CA GLY A 45 -24.89 -17.37 -31.25
C GLY A 45 -24.85 -18.77 -31.85
N ASN A 46 -23.92 -19.57 -31.34
CA ASN A 46 -24.10 -21.01 -31.17
C ASN A 46 -23.14 -21.51 -30.06
N SER A 47 -23.74 -22.28 -29.19
CA SER A 47 -23.11 -22.96 -28.07
C SER A 47 -22.17 -24.05 -28.57
N ASP A 48 -20.86 -23.81 -28.57
CA ASP A 48 -19.78 -24.79 -28.53
C ASP A 48 -18.43 -24.11 -28.67
N ASN A 49 -17.95 -23.43 -27.61
CA ASN A 49 -16.57 -22.95 -27.59
C ASN A 49 -16.07 -22.68 -26.15
N ILE A 50 -16.02 -23.74 -25.34
CA ILE A 50 -15.21 -23.77 -24.11
C ILE A 50 -13.79 -24.24 -24.47
N ARG A 51 -13.21 -23.75 -25.54
CA ARG A 51 -11.80 -24.05 -25.90
C ARG A 51 -11.07 -22.88 -26.55
N GLN A 52 -11.30 -21.66 -26.13
CA GLN A 52 -10.44 -20.52 -26.53
C GLN A 52 -10.24 -19.50 -25.38
N VAL A 53 -9.65 -19.94 -24.29
CA VAL A 53 -8.94 -19.04 -23.38
C VAL A 53 -7.51 -19.58 -23.26
N LYS A 54 -6.76 -19.50 -24.35
CA LYS A 54 -5.31 -19.56 -24.37
C LYS A 54 -4.79 -18.44 -25.26
N LYS A 55 -4.96 -17.19 -24.85
CA LYS A 55 -3.96 -16.17 -25.14
C LYS A 55 -3.14 -16.01 -23.87
N VAL A 56 -2.19 -16.91 -23.70
CA VAL A 56 -1.00 -16.69 -22.92
C VAL A 56 -0.48 -15.30 -23.33
N PHE A 57 -0.34 -14.41 -22.35
CA PHE A 57 0.43 -13.19 -22.54
C PHE A 57 1.83 -13.64 -22.98
N ALA A 58 2.14 -13.50 -24.24
CA ALA A 58 3.49 -13.63 -24.72
C ALA A 58 4.28 -12.49 -24.05
N GLU A 59 5.08 -12.81 -23.08
CA GLU A 59 6.08 -11.87 -22.58
C GLU A 59 6.93 -11.43 -23.77
N PRO A 60 7.30 -10.14 -23.88
CA PRO A 60 8.19 -9.70 -24.93
C PRO A 60 9.45 -10.53 -24.84
N ILE A 61 9.78 -11.28 -25.92
CA ILE A 61 11.02 -12.02 -26.05
C ILE A 61 12.14 -11.08 -25.69
N ALA A 62 12.90 -11.42 -24.64
CA ALA A 62 14.02 -10.60 -24.18
C ALA A 62 14.94 -10.39 -25.38
N LYS A 63 15.43 -9.15 -25.58
CA LYS A 63 16.32 -8.81 -26.71
C LYS A 63 17.62 -9.65 -26.73
N ASP A 64 17.84 -10.45 -25.71
CA ASP A 64 19.04 -11.22 -25.44
C ASP A 64 18.82 -12.74 -25.58
N ASP A 65 17.68 -13.18 -26.12
CA ASP A 65 17.46 -14.61 -26.39
C ASP A 65 18.25 -15.05 -27.63
N ILE A 66 19.25 -15.90 -27.39
CA ILE A 66 20.20 -16.37 -28.39
C ILE A 66 19.56 -17.40 -29.34
N ASP A 67 18.60 -18.18 -28.83
CA ASP A 67 17.89 -19.21 -29.60
C ASP A 67 16.39 -19.27 -29.16
N PRO A 68 15.53 -18.47 -29.79
CA PRO A 68 14.10 -18.47 -29.49
C PRO A 68 13.39 -19.79 -29.79
N VAL A 69 13.95 -20.61 -30.68
CA VAL A 69 13.35 -21.91 -31.03
C VAL A 69 13.58 -22.88 -29.88
N GLU A 70 14.82 -23.01 -29.41
CA GLU A 70 15.13 -23.84 -28.23
C GLU A 70 14.34 -23.39 -27.00
N THR A 71 14.22 -22.09 -26.76
CA THR A 71 13.44 -21.54 -25.64
C THR A 71 11.98 -21.98 -25.72
N ASN A 72 11.36 -21.93 -26.90
CA ASN A 72 9.98 -22.37 -27.07
C ASN A 72 9.84 -23.89 -26.89
N GLU A 73 10.78 -24.69 -27.35
CA GLU A 73 10.77 -26.15 -27.15
C GLU A 73 10.79 -26.53 -25.66
N TRP A 74 11.57 -25.81 -24.83
CA TRP A 74 11.59 -26.00 -23.38
C TRP A 74 10.23 -25.65 -22.76
N ILE A 75 9.62 -24.54 -23.18
CA ILE A 75 8.32 -24.09 -22.68
C ILE A 75 7.22 -25.08 -23.08
N ASP A 76 7.21 -25.55 -24.32
CA ASP A 76 6.23 -26.51 -24.83
C ASP A 76 6.37 -27.87 -24.13
N SER A 77 7.59 -28.30 -23.86
CA SER A 77 7.85 -29.52 -23.08
C SER A 77 7.27 -29.42 -21.65
N LEU A 78 7.45 -28.29 -21.00
CA LEU A 78 6.87 -28.05 -19.68
C LEU A 78 5.33 -28.03 -19.74
N ASN A 79 4.76 -27.35 -20.73
CA ASN A 79 3.30 -27.31 -20.93
C ASN A 79 2.71 -28.70 -21.16
N SER A 80 3.39 -29.53 -21.95
CA SER A 80 3.01 -30.92 -22.18
C SER A 80 2.97 -31.73 -20.89
N VAL A 81 3.96 -31.58 -20.04
CA VAL A 81 3.97 -32.24 -18.71
C VAL A 81 2.80 -31.76 -17.83
N ILE A 82 2.52 -30.45 -17.82
CA ILE A 82 1.42 -29.90 -17.06
C ILE A 82 0.08 -30.48 -17.54
N GLU A 83 -0.10 -30.59 -18.85
CA GLU A 83 -1.34 -31.06 -19.45
C GLU A 83 -1.54 -32.58 -19.29
N ASN A 84 -0.49 -33.37 -19.41
CA ASN A 84 -0.60 -34.83 -19.40
C ASN A 84 -0.40 -35.48 -18.03
N ASP A 85 0.55 -34.94 -17.23
CA ASP A 85 0.97 -35.54 -15.96
C ASP A 85 0.55 -34.71 -14.74
N GLY A 86 0.05 -33.51 -14.96
CA GLY A 86 -0.45 -32.59 -13.93
C GLY A 86 0.64 -31.75 -13.26
N SER A 87 0.19 -30.74 -12.51
CA SER A 87 1.01 -29.72 -11.88
C SER A 87 2.04 -30.27 -10.86
N SER A 88 1.72 -31.36 -10.17
CA SER A 88 2.62 -31.97 -9.20
C SER A 88 3.87 -32.56 -9.86
N ARG A 89 3.70 -33.21 -11.03
CA ARG A 89 4.81 -33.76 -11.81
C ARG A 89 5.67 -32.64 -12.42
N ALA A 90 5.03 -31.61 -12.96
CA ALA A 90 5.72 -30.44 -13.49
C ALA A 90 6.57 -29.74 -12.42
N SER A 91 6.00 -29.50 -11.23
CA SER A 91 6.74 -28.94 -10.08
C SER A 91 7.93 -29.78 -9.66
N TYR A 92 7.79 -31.10 -9.64
CA TYR A 92 8.89 -32.01 -9.32
C TYR A 92 10.04 -31.91 -10.35
N LEU A 93 9.70 -31.88 -11.65
CA LEU A 93 10.70 -31.76 -12.72
C LEU A 93 11.41 -30.43 -12.68
N LEU A 94 10.67 -29.31 -12.54
CA LEU A 94 11.26 -27.98 -12.39
C LEU A 94 12.24 -27.91 -11.22
N ASN A 95 11.85 -28.43 -10.06
CA ASN A 95 12.75 -28.47 -8.89
C ASN A 95 14.02 -29.31 -9.18
N LYS A 96 13.94 -30.37 -9.95
CA LYS A 96 15.11 -31.17 -10.33
C LYS A 96 16.02 -30.40 -11.27
N VAL A 97 15.48 -29.70 -12.27
CA VAL A 97 16.24 -28.87 -13.20
C VAL A 97 16.94 -27.71 -12.47
N ILE A 98 16.21 -27.00 -11.61
CA ILE A 98 16.75 -25.91 -10.78
C ILE A 98 17.89 -26.43 -9.88
N ASN A 99 17.69 -27.56 -9.20
CA ASN A 99 18.75 -28.16 -8.38
C ASN A 99 19.97 -28.58 -9.19
N GLN A 100 19.80 -29.06 -10.42
CA GLN A 100 20.88 -29.36 -11.30
C GLN A 100 21.65 -28.11 -11.76
N ALA A 101 20.91 -27.02 -12.05
CA ALA A 101 21.52 -25.73 -12.38
C ALA A 101 22.40 -25.21 -11.24
N TYR A 102 21.95 -25.28 -9.99
CA TYR A 102 22.74 -24.91 -8.81
C TYR A 102 24.03 -25.79 -8.69
N LYS A 103 23.90 -27.11 -8.88
CA LYS A 103 25.06 -28.02 -8.85
C LYS A 103 26.07 -27.72 -9.93
N SER A 104 25.66 -27.20 -11.06
CA SER A 104 26.49 -26.77 -12.17
C SER A 104 27.07 -25.36 -11.99
N GLY A 105 26.80 -24.70 -10.85
CA GLY A 105 27.33 -23.36 -10.54
C GLY A 105 26.62 -22.22 -11.25
N LEU A 106 25.44 -22.46 -11.84
CA LEU A 106 24.64 -21.40 -12.43
C LEU A 106 24.05 -20.52 -11.31
N VAL A 107 24.19 -19.21 -11.44
CA VAL A 107 23.51 -18.23 -10.63
C VAL A 107 22.15 -17.99 -11.27
N LEU A 108 21.12 -18.59 -10.72
CA LEU A 108 19.76 -18.35 -11.18
C LEU A 108 19.29 -16.96 -10.69
N PRO A 109 18.47 -16.26 -11.49
CA PRO A 109 17.77 -15.07 -11.00
C PRO A 109 17.06 -15.40 -9.69
N ASP A 110 17.00 -14.44 -8.77
CA ASP A 110 16.29 -14.61 -7.50
C ASP A 110 14.80 -14.80 -7.78
N THR A 111 14.38 -16.06 -7.89
CA THR A 111 13.00 -16.45 -8.19
C THR A 111 12.07 -16.38 -6.96
N ARG A 112 12.58 -15.87 -5.83
CA ARG A 112 11.77 -15.67 -4.61
C ARG A 112 10.73 -14.57 -4.76
N THR A 113 10.79 -13.78 -5.82
CA THR A 113 9.72 -12.87 -6.22
C THR A 113 8.76 -13.59 -7.17
N THR A 114 7.91 -14.46 -6.64
CA THR A 114 6.79 -14.96 -7.44
C THR A 114 5.82 -13.82 -7.70
N PRO A 115 5.33 -13.63 -8.94
CA PRO A 115 4.25 -12.67 -9.17
C PRO A 115 3.07 -13.03 -8.27
N TYR A 116 2.45 -12.02 -7.64
CA TYR A 116 1.25 -12.24 -6.88
C TYR A 116 0.16 -12.81 -7.80
N ILE A 117 -0.23 -14.06 -7.54
CA ILE A 117 -1.31 -14.71 -8.26
C ILE A 117 -2.52 -14.74 -7.33
N ASN A 118 -3.60 -14.08 -7.73
CA ASN A 118 -4.85 -14.18 -7.00
C ASN A 118 -5.39 -15.61 -7.12
N THR A 119 -5.44 -16.31 -5.98
CA THR A 119 -5.90 -17.71 -5.92
C THR A 119 -7.42 -17.84 -5.93
N ILE A 120 -8.14 -16.74 -5.71
CA ILE A 120 -9.60 -16.69 -5.80
C ILE A 120 -9.95 -16.03 -7.14
N PRO A 121 -10.53 -16.75 -8.10
CA PRO A 121 -10.93 -16.16 -9.37
C PRO A 121 -12.07 -15.15 -9.14
N PRO A 122 -12.21 -14.12 -9.99
CA PRO A 122 -13.21 -13.06 -9.83
C PRO A 122 -14.65 -13.57 -9.68
N GLU A 123 -14.97 -14.69 -10.31
CA GLU A 123 -16.29 -15.32 -10.29
C GLU A 123 -16.63 -15.95 -8.94
N ALA A 124 -15.60 -16.40 -8.22
CA ALA A 124 -15.73 -16.99 -6.88
C ALA A 124 -15.56 -15.96 -5.75
N GLN A 125 -15.25 -14.72 -6.08
CA GLN A 125 -15.06 -13.67 -5.08
C GLN A 125 -16.40 -13.26 -4.47
N GLU A 126 -16.45 -13.23 -3.13
CA GLU A 126 -17.61 -12.67 -2.43
C GLU A 126 -17.82 -11.19 -2.79
N LYS A 127 -19.07 -10.82 -2.98
CA LYS A 127 -19.42 -9.43 -3.26
C LYS A 127 -19.17 -8.57 -2.02
N SER A 128 -18.49 -7.44 -2.21
CA SER A 128 -18.32 -6.45 -1.15
C SER A 128 -19.70 -5.96 -0.67
N PRO A 129 -19.93 -5.90 0.65
CA PRO A 129 -21.18 -5.38 1.18
C PRO A 129 -21.30 -3.86 0.91
N GLY A 130 -22.54 -3.34 0.99
CA GLY A 130 -22.83 -1.93 0.82
C GLY A 130 -23.09 -1.50 -0.62
N ASP A 131 -23.31 -0.20 -0.81
CA ASP A 131 -23.54 0.41 -2.13
C ASP A 131 -22.21 0.95 -2.68
N GLN A 132 -21.63 0.22 -3.61
CA GLN A 132 -20.36 0.57 -4.24
C GLN A 132 -20.37 1.94 -4.97
N ASN A 133 -21.55 2.38 -5.45
CA ASN A 133 -21.67 3.68 -6.12
C ASN A 133 -21.61 4.82 -5.10
N ILE A 134 -22.24 4.66 -3.95
CA ILE A 134 -22.19 5.63 -2.85
C ILE A 134 -20.76 5.69 -2.29
N GLU A 135 -20.15 4.56 -2.01
CA GLU A 135 -18.78 4.49 -1.47
C GLU A 135 -17.75 5.09 -2.44
N LYS A 136 -17.90 4.84 -3.74
CA LYS A 136 -17.06 5.47 -4.77
C LYS A 136 -17.17 7.01 -4.73
N LYS A 137 -18.38 7.55 -4.55
CA LYS A 137 -18.60 9.00 -4.42
C LYS A 137 -17.96 9.55 -3.14
N ILE A 138 -18.18 8.89 -2.01
CA ILE A 138 -17.60 9.29 -0.71
C ILE A 138 -16.06 9.32 -0.83
N ARG A 139 -15.46 8.27 -1.34
CA ARG A 139 -14.00 8.18 -1.55
C ARG A 139 -13.48 9.26 -2.50
N ALA A 140 -14.22 9.59 -3.55
CA ALA A 140 -13.85 10.67 -4.46
C ALA A 140 -13.86 12.03 -3.74
N TYR A 141 -14.88 12.32 -2.93
CA TYR A 141 -14.94 13.56 -2.12
C TYR A 141 -13.80 13.63 -1.08
N ILE A 142 -13.50 12.53 -0.40
CA ILE A 142 -12.41 12.48 0.57
C ILE A 142 -11.09 12.78 -0.13
N ARG A 143 -10.81 12.13 -1.26
CA ARG A 143 -9.58 12.36 -2.05
C ARG A 143 -9.47 13.80 -2.54
N TRP A 144 -10.57 14.36 -3.04
CA TRP A 144 -10.61 15.74 -3.49
C TRP A 144 -10.33 16.71 -2.33
N ASN A 145 -11.01 16.57 -1.21
CA ASN A 145 -10.84 17.46 -0.06
C ASN A 145 -9.42 17.35 0.52
N ALA A 146 -8.84 16.16 0.59
CA ALA A 146 -7.46 15.95 1.04
C ALA A 146 -6.47 16.66 0.11
N ALA A 147 -6.60 16.48 -1.20
CA ALA A 147 -5.76 17.14 -2.18
C ALA A 147 -5.93 18.67 -2.15
N ALA A 148 -7.17 19.15 -2.11
CA ALA A 148 -7.48 20.58 -2.05
C ALA A 148 -6.90 21.24 -0.80
N MET A 149 -6.97 20.59 0.35
CA MET A 149 -6.39 21.08 1.61
C MET A 149 -4.87 21.25 1.50
N VAL A 150 -4.15 20.23 0.98
CA VAL A 150 -2.70 20.29 0.80
C VAL A 150 -2.30 21.36 -0.23
N VAL A 151 -2.97 21.41 -1.38
CA VAL A 151 -2.72 22.42 -2.42
C VAL A 151 -2.99 23.83 -1.90
N LYS A 152 -4.07 24.03 -1.14
CA LYS A 152 -4.41 25.32 -0.55
C LYS A 152 -3.37 25.79 0.47
N ALA A 153 -2.87 24.87 1.31
CA ALA A 153 -1.79 25.15 2.24
C ALA A 153 -0.52 25.57 1.49
N ASN A 154 -0.12 24.85 0.45
CA ASN A 154 1.07 25.17 -0.36
C ASN A 154 0.94 26.48 -1.15
N LYS A 155 -0.29 26.89 -1.51
CA LYS A 155 -0.52 28.20 -2.14
C LYS A 155 -0.35 29.36 -1.16
N LYS A 156 -0.60 29.16 0.13
CA LYS A 156 -0.35 30.19 1.16
C LYS A 156 1.13 30.36 1.44
N SER A 157 1.85 29.26 1.56
CA SER A 157 3.30 29.24 1.73
C SER A 157 3.83 27.89 1.25
N SER A 158 4.85 27.93 0.38
CA SER A 158 5.56 26.72 -0.09
C SER A 158 6.26 25.97 1.03
N GLU A 159 6.49 26.62 2.16
CA GLU A 159 7.11 26.02 3.36
C GLU A 159 6.15 25.14 4.15
N LEU A 160 4.83 25.31 4.01
CA LEU A 160 3.86 24.48 4.72
C LEU A 160 3.93 23.04 4.26
N GLY A 161 4.10 22.81 2.98
CA GLY A 161 4.19 21.46 2.42
C GLY A 161 2.94 20.61 2.66
N GLY A 162 3.14 19.32 2.81
CA GLY A 162 2.11 18.34 3.06
C GLY A 162 2.28 17.13 2.16
N HIS A 163 1.93 15.95 2.69
CA HIS A 163 2.04 14.70 1.97
C HIS A 163 0.66 14.23 1.54
N ILE A 164 0.48 13.95 0.27
CA ILE A 164 -0.77 13.41 -0.28
C ILE A 164 -0.57 12.00 -0.88
N GLY A 165 0.64 11.66 -1.28
CA GLY A 165 0.96 10.39 -1.95
C GLY A 165 0.60 9.16 -1.12
N THR A 166 0.97 9.16 0.15
CA THR A 166 0.64 8.07 1.08
C THR A 166 -0.88 7.87 1.22
N PHE A 167 -1.63 8.95 1.45
CA PHE A 167 -3.07 8.84 1.51
C PHE A 167 -3.68 8.44 0.16
N ALA A 168 -3.18 8.98 -0.95
CA ALA A 168 -3.70 8.67 -2.29
C ALA A 168 -3.62 7.16 -2.60
N SER A 169 -2.52 6.50 -2.22
CA SER A 169 -2.36 5.05 -2.38
C SER A 169 -3.20 4.24 -1.38
N ALA A 170 -3.34 4.70 -0.14
CA ALA A 170 -4.04 4.01 0.94
C ALA A 170 -5.54 4.36 1.05
N ALA A 171 -6.06 5.29 0.23
CA ALA A 171 -7.42 5.83 0.39
C ALA A 171 -8.51 4.76 0.42
N THR A 172 -8.39 3.72 -0.42
CA THR A 172 -9.34 2.61 -0.44
C THR A 172 -9.24 1.74 0.81
N LEU A 173 -8.03 1.49 1.32
CA LEU A 173 -7.81 0.73 2.56
C LEU A 173 -8.49 1.42 3.74
N TYR A 174 -8.35 2.74 3.87
CA TYR A 174 -9.01 3.51 4.92
C TYR A 174 -10.52 3.57 4.77
N ASP A 175 -11.02 3.76 3.55
CA ASP A 175 -12.44 3.81 3.26
C ASP A 175 -13.14 2.49 3.63
N VAL A 176 -12.60 1.38 3.16
CA VAL A 176 -13.09 0.05 3.50
C VAL A 176 -12.98 -0.23 5.00
N GLY A 177 -11.88 0.16 5.63
CA GLY A 177 -11.69 0.03 7.07
C GLY A 177 -12.79 0.76 7.87
N MET A 178 -13.08 2.01 7.52
CA MET A 178 -14.10 2.84 8.18
C MET A 178 -15.51 2.35 7.91
N ASN A 179 -15.80 1.87 6.70
CA ASN A 179 -17.15 1.51 6.31
C ASN A 179 -17.55 0.11 6.78
N HIS A 180 -16.59 -0.84 6.86
CA HIS A 180 -16.93 -2.26 7.01
C HIS A 180 -16.23 -2.99 8.17
N PHE A 181 -15.08 -2.48 8.65
CA PHE A 181 -14.27 -3.23 9.60
C PHE A 181 -14.10 -2.60 10.97
N TRP A 182 -14.04 -1.28 11.07
CA TRP A 182 -13.75 -0.63 12.35
C TRP A 182 -15.01 -0.39 13.14
N ARG A 183 -14.90 -0.69 14.42
CA ARG A 183 -16.03 -0.54 15.34
C ARG A 183 -15.75 0.62 16.29
N ALA A 184 -16.58 1.63 16.22
CA ALA A 184 -16.49 2.78 17.10
C ALA A 184 -16.87 2.44 18.52
N LYS A 185 -16.37 3.23 19.48
CA LYS A 185 -16.74 3.13 20.88
C LYS A 185 -18.24 3.45 21.07
N ASN A 186 -18.90 2.65 21.89
CA ASN A 186 -20.28 2.89 22.33
C ASN A 186 -20.45 2.45 23.79
N ASN A 187 -21.68 2.47 24.31
CA ASN A 187 -21.97 2.14 25.72
C ASN A 187 -21.64 0.69 26.11
N LYS A 188 -21.50 -0.22 25.15
CA LYS A 188 -21.26 -1.65 25.37
C LYS A 188 -19.91 -2.14 24.82
N PHE A 189 -19.21 -1.30 24.07
CA PHE A 189 -17.98 -1.67 23.38
C PHE A 189 -16.96 -0.53 23.45
N GLY A 190 -15.76 -0.83 23.91
CA GLY A 190 -14.69 0.16 24.10
C GLY A 190 -14.08 0.75 22.84
N GLY A 191 -14.45 0.24 21.67
CA GLY A 191 -13.93 0.67 20.36
C GLY A 191 -12.63 -0.02 19.97
N ASP A 192 -12.46 -0.24 18.67
CA ASP A 192 -11.18 -0.69 18.11
C ASP A 192 -10.14 0.43 18.21
N LEU A 193 -8.88 0.05 18.23
CA LEU A 193 -7.74 0.95 18.34
C LEU A 193 -7.06 1.04 16.98
N ILE A 194 -6.96 2.25 16.42
CA ILE A 194 -6.45 2.44 15.06
C ILE A 194 -5.20 3.34 15.10
N TYR A 195 -4.09 2.79 14.65
CA TYR A 195 -2.85 3.53 14.39
C TYR A 195 -2.83 3.93 12.91
N PHE A 196 -3.17 5.17 12.64
CA PHE A 196 -3.14 5.71 11.28
C PHE A 196 -1.70 5.98 10.87
N GLN A 197 -1.32 5.64 9.64
CA GLN A 197 -0.02 6.04 9.11
C GLN A 197 0.09 7.58 9.11
N GLY A 198 1.16 8.12 9.67
CA GLY A 198 1.29 9.54 9.95
C GLY A 198 1.05 10.44 8.74
N HIS A 199 1.63 10.09 7.59
CA HIS A 199 1.51 10.84 6.34
C HIS A 199 0.11 10.75 5.69
N SER A 200 -0.78 9.89 6.20
CA SER A 200 -2.17 9.80 5.74
C SER A 200 -3.13 10.77 6.46
N ALA A 201 -2.64 11.57 7.40
CA ALA A 201 -3.45 12.54 8.16
C ALA A 201 -4.38 13.42 7.30
N PRO A 202 -3.97 13.93 6.11
CA PRO A 202 -4.87 14.72 5.25
C PRO A 202 -6.17 13.99 4.90
N GLY A 203 -6.12 12.69 4.65
CA GLY A 203 -7.31 11.90 4.36
C GLY A 203 -8.25 11.75 5.55
N MET A 204 -7.68 11.62 6.75
CA MET A 204 -8.46 11.54 7.98
C MET A 204 -9.16 12.85 8.28
N TYR A 205 -8.52 13.99 8.07
CA TYR A 205 -9.14 15.31 8.20
C TYR A 205 -10.23 15.52 7.15
N ALA A 206 -9.99 15.13 5.90
CA ALA A 206 -10.97 15.21 4.83
C ALA A 206 -12.21 14.35 5.11
N ARG A 207 -12.04 13.14 5.65
CA ARG A 207 -13.14 12.28 6.08
C ARG A 207 -13.93 12.92 7.23
N ALA A 208 -13.24 13.39 8.25
CA ALA A 208 -13.88 14.04 9.42
C ALA A 208 -14.63 15.31 9.04
N PHE A 209 -14.16 16.05 8.03
CA PHE A 209 -14.87 17.18 7.46
C PHE A 209 -16.20 16.75 6.83
N LEU A 210 -16.22 15.71 6.02
CA LEU A 210 -17.46 15.18 5.44
C LEU A 210 -18.44 14.65 6.50
N GLU A 211 -17.94 14.16 7.62
CA GLU A 211 -18.73 13.73 8.76
C GLU A 211 -19.22 14.88 9.65
N GLY A 212 -18.90 16.13 9.29
CA GLY A 212 -19.27 17.32 10.07
C GLY A 212 -18.51 17.49 11.39
N ARG A 213 -17.44 16.72 11.61
CA ARG A 213 -16.57 16.78 12.81
C ARG A 213 -15.55 17.90 12.75
N LEU A 214 -15.18 18.33 11.55
CA LEU A 214 -14.29 19.46 11.30
C LEU A 214 -14.97 20.47 10.38
N THR A 215 -14.58 21.73 10.54
CA THR A 215 -15.07 22.84 9.74
C THR A 215 -14.10 23.19 8.61
N SER A 216 -14.57 23.88 7.57
CA SER A 216 -13.73 24.41 6.50
C SER A 216 -12.60 25.31 7.02
N LYS A 217 -12.91 26.14 8.05
CA LYS A 217 -11.91 27.01 8.70
C LYS A 217 -10.77 26.19 9.34
N GLN A 218 -11.08 25.04 9.95
CA GLN A 218 -10.07 24.16 10.53
C GLN A 218 -9.20 23.52 9.43
N LEU A 219 -9.79 23.10 8.32
CA LEU A 219 -9.02 22.57 7.18
C LEU A 219 -8.08 23.64 6.59
N ASP A 220 -8.52 24.91 6.56
CA ASP A 220 -7.69 26.03 6.10
C ASP A 220 -6.47 26.29 6.99
N GLY A 221 -6.49 25.81 8.24
CA GLY A 221 -5.40 25.82 9.19
C GLY A 221 -4.53 24.55 9.17
N PHE A 222 -4.58 23.74 8.12
CA PHE A 222 -3.77 22.53 8.02
C PHE A 222 -2.27 22.85 8.13
N ARG A 223 -1.56 22.13 9.01
CA ARG A 223 -0.13 22.32 9.34
C ARG A 223 0.22 23.70 9.92
N GLN A 224 -0.75 24.34 10.56
CA GLN A 224 -0.57 25.66 11.20
C GLN A 224 -0.97 25.57 12.69
N GLU A 225 -0.61 24.45 13.33
CA GLU A 225 -0.91 24.18 14.72
C GLU A 225 -0.25 25.14 15.71
N VAL A 226 0.90 25.70 15.35
CA VAL A 226 1.69 26.57 16.24
C VAL A 226 1.05 27.96 16.37
N ASP A 227 0.70 28.56 15.23
CA ASP A 227 0.29 29.98 15.20
C ASP A 227 -1.21 30.18 15.33
N ALA A 228 -2.01 29.23 14.85
CA ALA A 228 -3.45 29.42 14.65
C ALA A 228 -4.34 28.38 15.34
N GLY A 229 -3.78 27.47 16.15
CA GLY A 229 -4.57 26.36 16.68
C GLY A 229 -5.19 25.51 15.57
N GLY A 230 -4.52 25.42 14.42
CA GLY A 230 -4.93 24.66 13.25
C GLY A 230 -4.78 23.16 13.42
N LEU A 231 -5.05 22.42 12.34
CA LEU A 231 -4.89 20.98 12.35
C LEU A 231 -3.42 20.59 12.42
N SER A 232 -3.09 19.63 13.27
CA SER A 232 -1.73 19.15 13.41
C SER A 232 -1.23 18.53 12.11
N SER A 233 0.07 18.70 11.84
CA SER A 233 0.74 18.17 10.64
C SER A 233 0.58 16.65 10.52
N TYR A 234 0.58 15.97 11.66
CA TYR A 234 0.52 14.52 11.79
C TYR A 234 -0.37 14.12 12.99
N PRO A 235 -0.72 12.85 13.16
CA PRO A 235 -1.41 12.40 14.36
C PRO A 235 -0.68 12.81 15.63
N HIS A 236 -1.27 13.71 16.40
CA HIS A 236 -0.65 14.31 17.57
C HIS A 236 -1.67 14.43 18.73
N PRO A 237 -1.72 13.44 19.65
CA PRO A 237 -2.71 13.43 20.72
C PRO A 237 -2.67 14.62 21.66
N TRP A 238 -1.52 15.26 21.85
CA TRP A 238 -1.40 16.45 22.72
C TRP A 238 -1.99 17.70 22.08
N LEU A 239 -1.82 17.88 20.77
CA LEU A 239 -2.36 19.01 20.03
C LEU A 239 -3.85 18.82 19.72
N MET A 240 -4.28 17.60 19.48
CA MET A 240 -5.65 17.27 19.13
C MET A 240 -6.15 16.06 19.96
N PRO A 241 -6.29 16.19 21.29
CA PRO A 241 -6.59 15.07 22.20
C PRO A 241 -7.99 14.46 22.01
N LYS A 242 -8.91 15.19 21.41
CA LYS A 242 -10.27 14.69 21.09
C LYS A 242 -10.34 14.05 19.70
N PHE A 243 -9.28 14.11 18.93
CA PHE A 243 -9.22 13.60 17.56
C PHE A 243 -8.27 12.42 17.40
N TRP A 244 -7.02 12.56 17.86
CA TRP A 244 -5.99 11.55 17.75
C TRP A 244 -5.79 10.77 19.05
N GLN A 245 -5.75 9.44 18.96
CA GLN A 245 -5.44 8.59 20.11
C GLN A 245 -3.94 8.26 20.20
N PHE A 246 -3.27 8.10 19.06
CA PHE A 246 -1.89 7.65 19.00
C PHE A 246 -1.03 8.56 18.13
N PRO A 247 0.23 8.83 18.52
CA PRO A 247 1.21 9.49 17.68
C PRO A 247 1.83 8.46 16.73
N THR A 248 1.84 8.72 15.43
CA THR A 248 2.28 7.73 14.44
C THR A 248 3.19 8.31 13.35
N VAL A 249 3.75 9.49 13.57
CA VAL A 249 4.57 10.15 12.56
C VAL A 249 5.95 9.52 12.39
N SER A 250 6.56 9.04 13.47
CA SER A 250 7.87 8.38 13.41
C SER A 250 7.75 7.02 12.76
N MET A 251 8.40 6.85 11.61
CA MET A 251 8.44 5.61 10.87
C MET A 251 9.00 4.47 11.75
N GLY A 252 8.37 3.31 11.72
CA GLY A 252 8.72 2.15 12.52
C GLY A 252 8.15 2.14 13.94
N LEU A 253 7.82 3.28 14.53
CA LEU A 253 7.27 3.33 15.89
C LEU A 253 5.77 3.01 15.96
N GLY A 254 5.00 3.28 14.91
CA GLY A 254 3.60 2.90 14.84
C GLY A 254 3.38 1.40 15.03
N PRO A 255 4.02 0.54 14.25
CA PRO A 255 3.96 -0.91 14.39
C PRO A 255 4.32 -1.42 15.79
N ILE A 256 5.45 -1.00 16.34
CA ILE A 256 5.90 -1.45 17.66
C ILE A 256 4.94 -1.02 18.79
N MET A 257 4.44 0.22 18.72
CA MET A 257 3.43 0.70 19.68
C MET A 257 2.13 -0.10 19.60
N ALA A 258 1.69 -0.45 18.40
CA ALA A 258 0.48 -1.27 18.18
C ALA A 258 0.65 -2.68 18.75
N ILE A 259 1.84 -3.28 18.63
CA ILE A 259 2.20 -4.57 19.23
C ILE A 259 2.08 -4.47 20.76
N TYR A 260 2.71 -3.48 21.36
CA TYR A 260 2.65 -3.30 22.81
C TYR A 260 1.24 -2.97 23.32
N GLN A 261 0.48 -2.22 22.55
CA GLN A 261 -0.92 -1.93 22.89
C GLN A 261 -1.78 -3.20 22.85
N ALA A 262 -1.64 -4.03 21.82
CA ALA A 262 -2.35 -5.30 21.71
C ALA A 262 -1.97 -6.26 22.86
N ARG A 263 -0.68 -6.33 23.17
CA ARG A 263 -0.14 -7.10 24.30
C ARG A 263 -0.70 -6.60 25.63
N PHE A 264 -0.69 -5.29 25.84
CA PHE A 264 -1.19 -4.69 27.09
C PHE A 264 -2.70 -4.92 27.25
N LEU A 265 -3.48 -4.83 26.16
CA LEU A 265 -4.91 -5.14 26.20
C LEU A 265 -5.15 -6.61 26.63
N LYS A 266 -4.41 -7.56 26.08
CA LYS A 266 -4.48 -8.97 26.53
C LYS A 266 -4.07 -9.14 27.99
N TYR A 267 -3.04 -8.44 28.43
CA TYR A 267 -2.66 -8.44 29.84
C TYR A 267 -3.81 -7.96 30.74
N LEU A 268 -4.46 -6.85 30.41
CA LEU A 268 -5.58 -6.33 31.18
C LEU A 268 -6.76 -7.31 31.22
N ILE A 269 -7.07 -7.96 30.10
CA ILE A 269 -8.11 -8.99 30.00
C ILE A 269 -7.76 -10.20 30.87
N ASN A 270 -6.55 -10.72 30.78
CA ASN A 270 -6.07 -11.86 31.53
C ASN A 270 -6.03 -11.59 33.05
N ARG A 271 -5.85 -10.33 33.44
CA ARG A 271 -5.91 -9.90 34.84
C ARG A 271 -7.34 -9.64 35.33
N GLY A 272 -8.34 -9.77 34.47
CA GLY A 272 -9.73 -9.45 34.79
C GLY A 272 -10.01 -7.97 35.03
N LEU A 273 -9.08 -7.07 34.63
CA LEU A 273 -9.23 -5.62 34.78
C LEU A 273 -10.10 -5.01 33.70
N VAL A 274 -10.21 -5.64 32.56
CA VAL A 274 -11.04 -5.26 31.42
C VAL A 274 -11.74 -6.50 30.89
N LYS A 275 -13.01 -6.36 30.52
CA LYS A 275 -13.77 -7.43 29.87
C LYS A 275 -13.22 -7.64 28.47
N ASP A 276 -13.15 -8.90 28.02
CA ASP A 276 -12.86 -9.23 26.63
C ASP A 276 -14.10 -8.92 25.76
N GLU A 277 -13.97 -7.85 24.99
CA GLU A 277 -14.98 -7.39 24.04
C GLU A 277 -14.57 -7.72 22.58
N GLY A 278 -13.50 -8.47 22.39
CA GLY A 278 -12.93 -8.77 21.08
C GLY A 278 -12.41 -7.52 20.34
N ARG A 279 -11.91 -6.52 21.09
CA ARG A 279 -11.31 -5.31 20.51
C ARG A 279 -10.05 -5.63 19.72
N LYS A 280 -9.87 -4.97 18.60
CA LYS A 280 -8.68 -5.13 17.74
C LYS A 280 -7.82 -3.88 17.78
N SER A 281 -6.51 -4.09 17.78
CA SER A 281 -5.51 -3.04 17.48
C SER A 281 -5.13 -3.18 16.02
N ARG A 282 -5.36 -2.14 15.24
CA ARG A 282 -5.04 -2.11 13.81
C ARG A 282 -4.02 -1.04 13.54
N VAL A 283 -2.99 -1.36 12.79
CA VAL A 283 -1.96 -0.40 12.42
C VAL A 283 -1.80 -0.35 10.91
N PHE A 284 -1.82 0.88 10.38
CA PHE A 284 -1.59 1.18 8.98
C PHE A 284 -0.16 1.68 8.82
N LEU A 285 0.58 1.06 7.94
CA LEU A 285 1.99 1.33 7.72
C LEU A 285 2.36 1.16 6.24
N GLY A 286 3.45 1.79 5.83
CA GLY A 286 4.02 1.60 4.50
C GLY A 286 4.95 0.38 4.43
N ASP A 287 5.12 -0.17 3.23
CA ASP A 287 6.10 -1.22 2.97
C ASP A 287 7.52 -0.75 3.27
N GLY A 288 7.89 0.49 2.93
CA GLY A 288 9.17 1.08 3.30
C GLY A 288 9.35 1.27 4.81
N GLU A 289 8.27 1.44 5.57
CA GLU A 289 8.30 1.53 7.03
C GLU A 289 8.63 0.17 7.68
N MET A 290 8.37 -0.93 6.99
CA MET A 290 8.72 -2.26 7.47
C MET A 290 10.23 -2.53 7.47
N ASP A 291 11.02 -1.76 6.72
CA ASP A 291 12.49 -1.87 6.76
C ASP A 291 13.10 -1.24 8.02
N GLU A 292 12.32 -0.48 8.79
CA GLU A 292 12.79 0.07 10.05
C GLU A 292 13.02 -1.05 11.08
N THR A 293 14.13 -0.95 11.79
CA THR A 293 14.57 -1.97 12.77
C THR A 293 13.50 -2.27 13.81
N GLU A 294 12.80 -1.22 14.26
CA GLU A 294 11.72 -1.31 15.25
C GLU A 294 10.53 -2.10 14.72
N SER A 295 10.19 -1.94 13.45
CA SER A 295 9.10 -2.67 12.81
C SER A 295 9.41 -4.16 12.70
N LEU A 296 10.51 -4.51 12.05
CA LEU A 296 10.90 -5.91 11.83
C LEU A 296 11.21 -6.64 13.13
N GLY A 297 11.96 -6.01 14.02
CA GLY A 297 12.36 -6.63 15.29
C GLY A 297 11.19 -6.97 16.21
N ALA A 298 10.09 -6.23 16.12
CA ALA A 298 8.95 -6.42 17.00
C ALA A 298 7.92 -7.44 16.50
N ILE A 299 7.87 -7.76 15.21
CA ILE A 299 6.91 -8.72 14.63
C ILE A 299 7.05 -10.10 15.27
N GLY A 300 8.28 -10.58 15.47
CA GLY A 300 8.54 -11.85 16.12
C GLY A 300 7.98 -11.93 17.55
N LEU A 301 7.90 -10.81 18.27
CA LEU A 301 7.24 -10.73 19.58
C LEU A 301 5.73 -10.98 19.45
N ALA A 302 5.08 -10.33 18.50
CA ALA A 302 3.64 -10.49 18.28
C ALA A 302 3.26 -11.94 17.95
N ALA A 303 4.03 -12.59 17.09
CA ALA A 303 3.85 -13.99 16.71
C ALA A 303 4.05 -14.93 17.93
N ARG A 304 5.14 -14.76 18.70
CA ARG A 304 5.45 -15.57 19.87
C ARG A 304 4.38 -15.47 20.97
N GLU A 305 3.83 -14.28 21.17
CA GLU A 305 2.78 -14.04 22.16
C GLU A 305 1.37 -14.28 21.63
N LYS A 306 1.25 -14.72 20.38
CA LYS A 306 -0.03 -15.04 19.74
C LYS A 306 -1.05 -13.90 19.86
N LEU A 307 -0.64 -12.70 19.45
CA LEU A 307 -1.47 -11.50 19.52
C LEU A 307 -2.53 -11.50 18.41
N ASP A 308 -3.57 -12.31 18.55
CA ASP A 308 -4.69 -12.44 17.60
C ASP A 308 -5.62 -11.20 17.59
N ASN A 309 -5.41 -10.27 18.49
CA ASN A 309 -6.08 -8.98 18.54
C ASN A 309 -5.32 -7.86 17.80
N LEU A 310 -4.21 -8.17 17.13
CA LEU A 310 -3.40 -7.26 16.34
C LEU A 310 -3.59 -7.52 14.85
N ILE A 311 -3.71 -6.44 14.07
CA ILE A 311 -3.84 -6.49 12.60
C ILE A 311 -2.93 -5.46 11.99
N PHE A 312 -2.00 -5.89 11.15
CA PHE A 312 -1.19 -5.03 10.29
C PHE A 312 -1.88 -4.84 8.93
N VAL A 313 -1.98 -3.60 8.49
CA VAL A 313 -2.44 -3.24 7.13
C VAL A 313 -1.29 -2.53 6.42
N VAL A 314 -0.55 -3.29 5.63
CA VAL A 314 0.62 -2.79 4.90
C VAL A 314 0.16 -2.18 3.58
N ASN A 315 0.38 -0.87 3.42
CA ASN A 315 0.21 -0.18 2.15
C ASN A 315 1.44 -0.42 1.27
N CYS A 316 1.41 -1.51 0.52
CA CYS A 316 2.50 -1.93 -0.35
C CYS A 316 2.44 -1.19 -1.69
N ASN A 317 2.89 0.06 -1.71
CA ASN A 317 2.91 0.92 -2.89
C ASN A 317 4.29 0.98 -3.56
N LEU A 318 5.27 0.25 -3.06
CA LEU A 318 6.64 0.13 -3.56
C LEU A 318 7.41 1.46 -3.62
N GLN A 319 7.01 2.42 -2.80
CA GLN A 319 7.59 3.77 -2.81
C GLN A 319 8.14 4.15 -1.43
N ARG A 320 9.32 4.75 -1.44
CA ARG A 320 9.91 5.49 -0.33
C ARG A 320 10.04 6.96 -0.70
N LEU A 321 10.38 7.80 0.26
CA LEU A 321 10.65 9.22 0.01
C LEU A 321 11.88 9.42 -0.89
N ASP A 322 12.87 8.55 -0.78
CA ASP A 322 14.16 8.61 -1.49
C ASP A 322 14.22 7.72 -2.74
N GLY A 323 13.15 6.98 -3.05
CA GLY A 323 13.11 6.12 -4.23
C GLY A 323 12.20 4.89 -4.09
N PRO A 324 12.31 3.92 -4.99
CA PRO A 324 11.55 2.69 -4.91
C PRO A 324 12.03 1.80 -3.75
N VAL A 325 11.11 1.03 -3.19
CA VAL A 325 11.44 0.00 -2.19
C VAL A 325 12.32 -1.08 -2.84
N ARG A 326 13.42 -1.44 -2.18
CA ARG A 326 14.32 -2.49 -2.66
C ARG A 326 13.63 -3.86 -2.56
N GLY A 327 13.85 -4.70 -3.58
CA GLY A 327 13.43 -6.10 -3.54
C GLY A 327 11.97 -6.34 -3.89
N ASN A 328 11.34 -5.41 -4.57
CA ASN A 328 10.06 -5.56 -5.28
C ASN A 328 9.20 -6.74 -4.78
N SER A 329 8.25 -6.53 -3.90
CA SER A 329 7.42 -7.56 -3.23
C SER A 329 8.12 -8.54 -2.26
N LYS A 330 9.44 -8.45 -2.07
CA LYS A 330 10.18 -9.29 -1.11
C LYS A 330 9.59 -9.18 0.30
N ILE A 331 9.20 -7.98 0.70
CA ILE A 331 8.61 -7.71 2.01
C ILE A 331 7.31 -8.50 2.26
N ILE A 332 6.50 -8.74 1.22
CA ILE A 332 5.29 -9.56 1.33
C ILE A 332 5.64 -11.02 1.63
N GLN A 333 6.79 -11.48 1.14
CA GLN A 333 7.24 -12.85 1.34
C GLN A 333 8.01 -13.03 2.66
N GLU A 334 8.61 -11.98 3.17
CA GLU A 334 9.35 -12.00 4.45
C GLU A 334 8.44 -11.84 5.66
N LEU A 335 7.30 -11.18 5.51
CA LEU A 335 6.29 -10.99 6.55
C LEU A 335 5.26 -12.12 6.59
#